data_402c3c703b1aeb8e849a3e5055712643
#
_entry.id   402c3c703b1aeb8e849a3e5055712643
#
_cell.length_a   1.000
_cell.length_b   1.000
_cell.length_c   1.000
_cell.angle_alpha   90.00
_cell.angle_beta   90.00
_cell.angle_gamma   90.00
#
_symmetry.space_group_name_H-M   'P 1'
#
loop_
_entity.id
_entity.type
_entity.pdbx_description
1 polymer ?
#
loop_
_entity_poly.entity_id
_entity_poly.type
_entity_poly.pdbx_seq_one_letter_code
_entity_poly.pdbx_strand_id
1 'polypeptide(L)'
;MAIELTSLAALRDLPFDEIIDVRSPAEFAEDHVPGAISLPVLSNEERAHVGTLYKQVEPFVARKVGAALVARNAALHLEGPLADRPGSWRPLVYCWRGGQRSGSFASILAQIGWRADLV
;
A
#
# COMPACT_ATOMS: atom_id res chain seq x y z
N MET A 1 5.20 12.12 0.26
CA MET A 1 5.36 12.79 -1.05
C MET A 1 5.43 11.73 -2.13
N ALA A 2 4.74 11.96 -3.25
CA ALA A 2 4.75 11.01 -4.36
C ALA A 2 6.03 11.14 -5.17
N ILE A 3 6.58 9.99 -5.58
CA ILE A 3 7.81 9.92 -6.37
C ILE A 3 7.48 9.37 -7.75
N GLU A 4 7.90 10.08 -8.80
CA GLU A 4 7.79 9.59 -10.16
C GLU A 4 8.99 8.74 -10.52
N LEU A 5 8.74 7.54 -11.04
CA LEU A 5 9.79 6.63 -11.50
C LEU A 5 9.78 6.55 -13.01
N THR A 6 10.94 6.84 -13.62
CA THR A 6 11.13 6.71 -15.06
C THR A 6 11.68 5.33 -15.42
N SER A 7 12.28 4.62 -14.46
CA SER A 7 12.81 3.28 -14.66
C SER A 7 13.01 2.59 -13.32
N LEU A 8 13.16 1.25 -13.33
CA LEU A 8 13.48 0.49 -12.12
C LEU A 8 14.87 0.85 -11.57
N ALA A 9 15.79 1.26 -12.42
CA ALA A 9 17.12 1.67 -11.97
C ALA A 9 17.07 2.90 -11.06
N ALA A 10 16.10 3.80 -11.26
CA ALA A 10 15.93 4.98 -10.44
C ALA A 10 15.62 4.64 -8.98
N LEU A 11 15.07 3.46 -8.70
CA LEU A 11 14.77 3.02 -7.33
C LEU A 11 16.01 2.91 -6.46
N ARG A 12 17.17 2.58 -7.04
CA ARG A 12 18.42 2.39 -6.30
C ARG A 12 18.96 3.67 -5.70
N ASP A 13 18.58 4.82 -6.27
CA ASP A 13 19.12 6.12 -5.88
C ASP A 13 18.18 6.85 -4.90
N LEU A 14 17.05 6.26 -4.53
CA LEU A 14 16.10 6.88 -3.63
C LEU A 14 16.42 6.56 -2.17
N PRO A 15 16.21 7.53 -1.26
CA PRO A 15 16.58 7.39 0.15
C PRO A 15 15.49 6.63 0.93
N PHE A 16 15.27 5.36 0.64
CA PHE A 16 14.35 4.51 1.37
C PHE A 16 15.01 3.17 1.70
N ASP A 17 14.47 2.48 2.70
CA ASP A 17 15.02 1.21 3.19
C ASP A 17 14.36 0.01 2.55
N GLU A 18 13.04 0.06 2.33
CA GLU A 18 12.29 -1.06 1.78
C GLU A 18 11.19 -0.56 0.84
N ILE A 19 10.81 -1.41 -0.10
CA ILE A 19 9.71 -1.16 -1.04
C ILE A 19 8.54 -2.03 -0.61
N ILE A 20 7.37 -1.41 -0.44
CA ILE A 20 6.16 -2.08 0.03
C ILE A 20 5.13 -2.09 -1.09
N ASP A 21 4.71 -3.29 -1.51
CA ASP A 21 3.61 -3.47 -2.45
C ASP A 21 2.34 -3.73 -1.63
N VAL A 22 1.38 -2.81 -1.71
CA VAL A 22 0.13 -2.90 -0.95
C VAL A 22 -1.03 -3.46 -1.78
N ARG A 23 -0.75 -3.93 -3.00
CA ARG A 23 -1.76 -4.54 -3.86
C ARG A 23 -2.16 -5.91 -3.30
N SER A 24 -3.26 -6.47 -3.84
CA SER A 24 -3.72 -7.79 -3.41
C SER A 24 -2.67 -8.88 -3.68
N PRO A 25 -2.72 -10.01 -2.95
CA PRO A 25 -1.78 -11.11 -3.18
C PRO A 25 -1.73 -11.61 -4.61
N ALA A 26 -2.86 -11.66 -5.31
CA ALA A 26 -2.90 -12.10 -6.70
C ALA A 26 -2.15 -11.15 -7.62
N GLU A 27 -2.29 -9.84 -7.40
CA GLU A 27 -1.56 -8.84 -8.18
C GLU A 27 -0.05 -8.98 -7.95
N PHE A 28 0.36 -9.14 -6.70
CA PHE A 28 1.78 -9.32 -6.37
C PHE A 28 2.35 -10.58 -7.01
N ALA A 29 1.61 -11.68 -7.01
CA ALA A 29 2.04 -12.94 -7.60
C ALA A 29 2.19 -12.84 -9.12
N GLU A 30 1.36 -12.02 -9.77
CA GLU A 30 1.42 -11.82 -11.22
C GLU A 30 2.68 -11.08 -11.63
N ASP A 31 2.96 -9.96 -10.99
CA ASP A 31 4.21 -9.19 -11.16
C ASP A 31 4.38 -8.23 -9.99
N HIS A 32 5.61 -7.87 -9.69
CA HIS A 32 5.92 -6.86 -8.68
C HIS A 32 7.34 -6.32 -8.87
N VAL A 33 7.62 -5.19 -8.23
CA VAL A 33 8.96 -4.61 -8.26
C VAL A 33 9.94 -5.57 -7.58
N PRO A 34 11.09 -5.87 -8.20
CA PRO A 34 12.09 -6.75 -7.58
C PRO A 34 12.50 -6.26 -6.19
N GLY A 35 12.46 -7.16 -5.22
CA GLY A 35 12.80 -6.85 -3.83
C GLY A 35 11.67 -6.28 -3.00
N ALA A 36 10.50 -6.00 -3.59
CA ALA A 36 9.35 -5.51 -2.84
C ALA A 36 8.80 -6.57 -1.91
N ILE A 37 8.35 -6.13 -0.72
CA ILE A 37 7.61 -7.01 0.19
C ILE A 37 6.11 -6.79 0.01
N SER A 38 5.34 -7.88 0.12
CA SER A 38 3.89 -7.85 -0.03
C SER A 38 3.23 -7.60 1.31
N LEU A 39 2.61 -6.42 1.47
CA LEU A 39 1.79 -6.10 2.63
C LEU A 39 0.42 -5.62 2.12
N PRO A 40 -0.43 -6.54 1.66
CA PRO A 40 -1.69 -6.16 1.02
C PRO A 40 -2.62 -5.46 1.98
N VAL A 41 -3.20 -4.34 1.54
CA VAL A 41 -4.21 -3.62 2.32
C VAL A 41 -5.63 -4.10 2.02
N LEU A 42 -5.78 -4.93 0.97
CA LEU A 42 -7.01 -5.64 0.64
C LEU A 42 -6.63 -7.05 0.20
N SER A 43 -7.34 -8.06 0.70
CA SER A 43 -7.22 -9.42 0.18
C SER A 43 -7.81 -9.49 -1.23
N ASN A 44 -7.64 -10.62 -1.91
CA ASN A 44 -8.23 -10.80 -3.24
C ASN A 44 -9.76 -10.66 -3.20
N GLU A 45 -10.40 -11.27 -2.22
CA GLU A 45 -11.85 -11.21 -2.04
C GLU A 45 -12.29 -9.79 -1.68
N GLU A 46 -11.58 -9.11 -0.80
CA GLU A 46 -11.89 -7.73 -0.40
C GLU A 46 -11.79 -6.78 -1.58
N ARG A 47 -10.75 -6.94 -2.39
CA ARG A 47 -10.58 -6.11 -3.59
C ARG A 47 -11.73 -6.31 -4.57
N ALA A 48 -12.15 -7.56 -4.78
CA ALA A 48 -13.28 -7.88 -5.64
C ALA A 48 -14.57 -7.29 -5.08
N HIS A 49 -14.78 -7.38 -3.78
CA HIS A 49 -15.97 -6.83 -3.11
C HIS A 49 -16.05 -5.30 -3.27
N VAL A 50 -14.97 -4.60 -3.01
CA VAL A 50 -14.92 -3.14 -3.17
C VAL A 50 -15.15 -2.75 -4.62
N GLY A 51 -14.55 -3.49 -5.57
CA GLY A 51 -14.76 -3.25 -7.01
C GLY A 51 -16.23 -3.41 -7.41
N THR A 52 -16.89 -4.42 -6.87
CA THR A 52 -18.32 -4.65 -7.11
C THR A 52 -19.16 -3.49 -6.56
N LEU A 53 -18.85 -3.02 -5.37
CA LEU A 53 -19.57 -1.88 -4.78
C LEU A 53 -19.41 -0.62 -5.63
N TYR A 54 -18.25 -0.38 -6.19
CA TYR A 54 -18.01 0.75 -7.09
C TYR A 54 -18.91 0.72 -8.32
N LYS A 55 -19.09 -0.47 -8.90
CA LYS A 55 -19.84 -0.62 -10.15
C LYS A 55 -21.35 -0.73 -9.95
N GLN A 56 -21.79 -1.39 -8.87
CA GLN A 56 -23.17 -1.82 -8.72
C GLN A 56 -23.94 -1.06 -7.65
N VAL A 57 -23.25 -0.39 -6.73
CA VAL A 57 -23.93 0.35 -5.66
C VAL A 57 -23.63 1.84 -5.81
N GLU A 58 -22.53 2.30 -5.25
CA GLU A 58 -22.14 3.70 -5.40
C GLU A 58 -20.68 3.90 -4.95
N PRO A 59 -19.95 4.87 -5.58
CA PRO A 59 -18.54 5.10 -5.26
C PRO A 59 -18.28 5.49 -3.81
N PHE A 60 -19.16 6.27 -3.18
CA PHE A 60 -18.97 6.69 -1.80
C PHE A 60 -19.00 5.48 -0.84
N VAL A 61 -19.98 4.59 -1.03
CA VAL A 61 -20.10 3.36 -0.22
C VAL A 61 -18.85 2.49 -0.41
N ALA A 62 -18.39 2.35 -1.66
CA ALA A 62 -17.18 1.58 -1.96
C ALA A 62 -15.97 2.15 -1.25
N ARG A 63 -15.78 3.48 -1.27
CA ARG A 63 -14.66 4.14 -0.59
C ARG A 63 -14.73 3.96 0.92
N LYS A 64 -15.90 4.05 1.49
CA LYS A 64 -16.11 3.87 2.94
C LYS A 64 -15.76 2.45 3.38
N VAL A 65 -16.28 1.46 2.68
CA VAL A 65 -15.99 0.05 2.95
C VAL A 65 -14.50 -0.24 2.72
N GLY A 66 -13.95 0.27 1.61
CA GLY A 66 -12.54 0.10 1.29
C GLY A 66 -11.63 0.70 2.35
N ALA A 67 -11.96 1.90 2.85
CA ALA A 67 -11.16 2.55 3.90
C ALA A 67 -11.17 1.74 5.20
N ALA A 68 -12.31 1.17 5.56
CA ALA A 68 -12.42 0.33 6.77
C ALA A 68 -11.55 -0.92 6.64
N LEU A 69 -11.58 -1.57 5.47
CA LEU A 69 -10.78 -2.77 5.20
C LEU A 69 -9.28 -2.45 5.19
N VAL A 70 -8.89 -1.35 4.55
CA VAL A 70 -7.49 -0.90 4.54
C VAL A 70 -6.99 -0.64 5.94
N ALA A 71 -7.77 0.06 6.76
CA ALA A 71 -7.39 0.35 8.15
C ALA A 71 -7.22 -0.92 8.97
N ARG A 72 -8.11 -1.89 8.78
CA ARG A 72 -8.03 -3.17 9.48
C ARG A 72 -6.78 -3.95 9.08
N ASN A 73 -6.51 -4.02 7.79
CA ASN A 73 -5.33 -4.73 7.28
C ASN A 73 -4.03 -4.00 7.66
N ALA A 74 -4.03 -2.67 7.66
CA ALA A 74 -2.90 -1.87 8.11
C ALA A 74 -2.57 -2.17 9.58
N ALA A 75 -3.59 -2.30 10.42
CA ALA A 75 -3.39 -2.64 11.84
C ALA A 75 -2.70 -4.00 11.97
N LEU A 76 -3.12 -4.99 11.18
CA LEU A 76 -2.48 -6.31 11.19
C LEU A 76 -1.01 -6.24 10.77
N HIS A 77 -0.69 -5.42 9.78
CA HIS A 77 0.70 -5.25 9.34
C HIS A 77 1.55 -4.57 10.41
N LEU A 78 1.01 -3.55 11.09
CA LEU A 78 1.72 -2.84 12.15
C LEU A 78 2.02 -3.75 13.35
N GLU A 79 1.08 -4.63 13.68
CA GLU A 79 1.21 -5.54 14.81
C GLU A 79 1.99 -6.82 14.46
N GLY A 80 2.20 -7.10 13.18
CA GLY A 80 2.91 -8.28 12.69
C GLY A 80 4.24 -7.92 12.03
N PRO A 81 4.29 -7.92 10.67
CA PRO A 81 5.57 -7.74 9.95
C PRO A 81 6.31 -6.46 10.28
N LEU A 82 5.62 -5.39 10.66
CA LEU A 82 6.23 -4.08 10.92
C LEU A 82 6.42 -3.80 12.42
N ALA A 83 6.10 -4.75 13.27
CA ALA A 83 6.13 -4.55 14.73
C ALA A 83 7.51 -4.15 15.25
N ASP A 84 8.59 -4.60 14.62
CA ASP A 84 9.96 -4.35 15.04
C ASP A 84 10.69 -3.27 14.25
N ARG A 85 10.00 -2.57 13.33
CA ARG A 85 10.64 -1.52 12.54
C ARG A 85 10.90 -0.27 13.38
N PRO A 86 12.15 0.25 13.38
CA PRO A 86 12.48 1.45 14.17
C PRO A 86 11.92 2.72 13.54
N GLY A 87 11.90 3.80 14.31
CA GLY A 87 11.39 5.09 13.83
C GLY A 87 12.19 5.68 12.66
N SER A 88 13.42 5.23 12.46
CA SER A 88 14.27 5.67 11.34
C SER A 88 13.97 4.94 10.03
N TRP A 89 13.14 3.89 10.06
CA TRP A 89 12.78 3.12 8.87
C TRP A 89 12.04 4.00 7.86
N ARG A 90 12.43 3.89 6.59
CA ARG A 90 11.90 4.72 5.50
C ARG A 90 11.32 3.84 4.39
N PRO A 91 10.03 3.55 4.44
CA PRO A 91 9.37 2.74 3.41
C PRO A 91 9.00 3.54 2.17
N LEU A 92 9.07 2.88 1.01
CA LEU A 92 8.50 3.38 -0.24
C LEU A 92 7.30 2.49 -0.56
N VAL A 93 6.11 3.08 -0.63
CA VAL A 93 4.86 2.34 -0.77
C VAL A 93 4.29 2.53 -2.17
N TYR A 94 3.81 1.48 -2.79
CA TYR A 94 3.18 1.60 -4.11
C TYR A 94 1.98 0.67 -4.28
N CYS A 95 1.10 1.10 -5.20
CA CYS A 95 0.05 0.28 -5.80
C CYS A 95 -0.09 0.69 -7.26
N TRP A 96 -1.11 0.22 -7.96
CA TRP A 96 -1.36 0.64 -9.33
C TRP A 96 -2.29 1.86 -9.36
N ARG A 97 -2.12 2.71 -10.39
CA ARG A 97 -3.06 3.73 -10.87
C ARG A 97 -3.79 4.54 -9.80
N GLY A 98 -3.40 5.77 -9.63
CA GLY A 98 -4.07 6.70 -8.74
C GLY A 98 -3.68 6.57 -7.27
N GLY A 99 -3.04 5.48 -6.89
CA GLY A 99 -2.41 5.35 -5.58
C GLY A 99 -3.33 5.42 -4.37
N GLN A 100 -4.62 5.13 -4.51
CA GLN A 100 -5.56 5.26 -3.40
C GLN A 100 -5.24 4.27 -2.27
N ARG A 101 -4.90 3.03 -2.61
CA ARG A 101 -4.52 2.02 -1.62
C ARG A 101 -3.20 2.37 -0.96
N SER A 102 -2.18 2.74 -1.76
CA SER A 102 -0.86 3.12 -1.24
C SER A 102 -0.93 4.43 -0.45
N GLY A 103 -1.72 5.41 -0.92
CA GLY A 103 -1.90 6.67 -0.23
C GLY A 103 -2.51 6.50 1.15
N SER A 104 -3.53 5.65 1.27
CA SER A 104 -4.17 5.35 2.55
C SER A 104 -3.21 4.70 3.53
N PHE A 105 -2.45 3.72 3.07
CA PHE A 105 -1.49 3.03 3.93
C PHE A 105 -0.34 3.96 4.34
N ALA A 106 0.23 4.69 3.39
CA ALA A 106 1.32 5.63 3.67
C ALA A 106 0.88 6.72 4.65
N SER A 107 -0.37 7.17 4.56
CA SER A 107 -0.93 8.15 5.51
C SER A 107 -0.93 7.59 6.94
N ILE A 108 -1.31 6.34 7.12
CA ILE A 108 -1.29 5.70 8.44
C ILE A 108 0.15 5.61 8.96
N LEU A 109 1.09 5.20 8.12
CA LEU A 109 2.51 5.10 8.51
C LEU A 109 3.07 6.48 8.89
N ALA A 110 2.71 7.52 8.15
CA ALA A 110 3.16 8.88 8.43
C ALA A 110 2.63 9.40 9.77
N GLN A 111 1.41 9.02 10.15
CA GLN A 111 0.84 9.42 11.45
C GLN A 111 1.61 8.85 12.63
N ILE A 112 2.27 7.70 12.43
CA ILE A 112 3.11 7.07 13.46
C ILE A 112 4.45 7.80 13.59
N GLY A 113 4.88 8.47 12.51
CA GLY A 113 6.13 9.22 12.49
C GLY A 113 7.15 8.72 11.48
N TRP A 114 6.85 7.66 10.73
CA TRP A 114 7.75 7.20 9.68
C TRP A 114 7.67 8.13 8.45
N ARG A 115 8.80 8.25 7.74
CA ARG A 115 8.85 8.98 6.48
C ARG A 115 8.48 8.03 5.35
N ALA A 116 7.17 7.87 5.13
CA ALA A 116 6.65 7.00 4.08
C ALA A 116 6.48 7.79 2.79
N ASP A 117 7.16 7.35 1.73
CA ASP A 117 7.06 7.95 0.41
C ASP A 117 6.18 7.09 -0.49
N LEU A 118 5.56 7.72 -1.50
CA LEU A 118 4.71 7.07 -2.49
C LEU A 118 5.37 7.08 -3.87
N VAL A 119 5.10 6.04 -4.61
CA VAL A 119 5.43 5.99 -6.04
C VAL A 119 4.27 6.48 -6.89
#